data_2d438862ced4acd1cc7c1f4853b97f8f
#
_entry.id   2d438862ced4acd1cc7c1f4853b97f8f
#
_cell.length_a   1.000
_cell.length_b   1.000
_cell.length_c   1.000
_cell.angle_alpha   90.00
_cell.angle_beta   90.00
_cell.angle_gamma   90.00
#
_symmetry.space_group_name_H-M   'P 1'
#
loop_
_entity.id
_entity.type
_entity.pdbx_description
1 polymer ?
#
loop_
_entity_poly.entity_id
_entity_poly.type
_entity_poly.pdbx_seq_one_letter_code
_entity_poly.pdbx_strand_id
1 'polypeptide(L)'
;LYPDVAPNTVNNFLSLVNKGFYNGLIFHRVIKGFMIQGGCPDGNGMGGPGYCIKGEFSHNGFQNDLAHTEGVLSMARAMNPNSAGSQFFIMHKDAPYLNGEYAAFGQVIDGMDIVNKIAEVRTDYSDRPMKEQKIKSITAETFGVEYPEPEKCR
;
A
#
# COMPACT_ATOMS: atom_id res chain seq x y z
N LEU A 1 -8.27 -2.02 7.94
CA LEU A 1 -8.55 -1.08 6.84
C LEU A 1 -9.64 -0.11 7.23
N TYR A 2 -9.63 1.07 6.63
CA TYR A 2 -10.55 2.16 6.94
C TYR A 2 -11.39 2.52 5.71
N PRO A 3 -12.47 1.77 5.42
CA PRO A 3 -13.31 2.05 4.25
C PRO A 3 -13.99 3.42 4.30
N ASP A 4 -14.20 3.98 5.50
CA ASP A 4 -14.78 5.32 5.63
C ASP A 4 -13.78 6.41 5.24
N VAL A 5 -12.50 6.15 5.34
CA VAL A 5 -11.43 7.11 5.02
C VAL A 5 -11.13 7.13 3.53
N ALA A 6 -11.01 5.95 2.91
CA ALA A 6 -10.64 5.80 1.51
C ALA A 6 -11.42 4.62 0.89
N PRO A 7 -12.71 4.83 0.59
CA PRO A 7 -13.60 3.72 0.23
C PRO A 7 -13.20 2.99 -1.04
N ASN A 8 -12.88 3.69 -2.11
CA ASN A 8 -12.50 3.04 -3.36
C ASN A 8 -11.12 2.37 -3.27
N THR A 9 -10.22 2.98 -2.51
CA THR A 9 -8.89 2.41 -2.24
C THR A 9 -9.02 1.09 -1.48
N VAL A 10 -9.87 1.04 -0.46
CA VAL A 10 -10.13 -0.19 0.30
C VAL A 10 -10.80 -1.24 -0.59
N ASN A 11 -11.80 -0.86 -1.39
CA ASN A 11 -12.44 -1.77 -2.33
C ASN A 11 -11.41 -2.38 -3.28
N ASN A 12 -10.50 -1.57 -3.80
CA ASN A 12 -9.44 -2.03 -4.69
C ASN A 12 -8.50 -3.01 -3.99
N PHE A 13 -8.04 -2.67 -2.82
CA PHE A 13 -7.13 -3.54 -2.05
C PHE A 13 -7.79 -4.88 -1.74
N LEU A 14 -9.04 -4.86 -1.28
CA LEU A 14 -9.80 -6.08 -0.97
C LEU A 14 -10.02 -6.92 -2.23
N SER A 15 -10.35 -6.31 -3.35
CA SER A 15 -10.51 -7.01 -4.62
C SER A 15 -9.24 -7.76 -5.00
N LEU A 16 -8.10 -7.10 -4.91
CA LEU A 16 -6.81 -7.72 -5.23
C LEU A 16 -6.44 -8.81 -4.24
N VAL A 17 -6.69 -8.60 -2.95
CA VAL A 17 -6.47 -9.61 -1.92
C VAL A 17 -7.30 -10.86 -2.20
N ASN A 18 -8.58 -10.69 -2.48
CA ASN A 18 -9.49 -11.81 -2.72
C ASN A 18 -9.16 -12.60 -3.99
N LYS A 19 -8.52 -11.97 -4.96
CA LYS A 19 -8.05 -12.62 -6.19
C LYS A 19 -6.70 -13.31 -6.03
N GLY A 20 -6.09 -13.21 -4.86
CA GLY A 20 -4.74 -13.75 -4.61
C GLY A 20 -3.63 -12.97 -5.33
N PHE A 21 -3.91 -11.74 -5.75
CA PHE A 21 -2.97 -10.93 -6.54
C PHE A 21 -1.63 -10.73 -5.84
N TYR A 22 -1.67 -10.51 -4.53
CA TYR A 22 -0.47 -10.21 -3.74
C TYR A 22 0.33 -11.45 -3.33
N ASN A 23 -0.22 -12.64 -3.48
CA ASN A 23 0.45 -13.86 -3.04
C ASN A 23 1.72 -14.08 -3.85
N GLY A 24 2.84 -14.23 -3.17
CA GLY A 24 4.14 -14.44 -3.80
C GLY A 24 4.86 -13.17 -4.24
N LEU A 25 4.24 -12.00 -4.10
CA LEU A 25 4.90 -10.73 -4.41
C LEU A 25 5.87 -10.32 -3.31
N ILE A 26 6.78 -9.40 -3.60
CA ILE A 26 7.85 -9.00 -2.68
C ILE A 26 7.70 -7.54 -2.25
N PHE A 27 8.35 -7.20 -1.14
CA PHE A 27 8.63 -5.81 -0.79
C PHE A 27 9.90 -5.42 -1.53
N HIS A 28 9.73 -4.79 -2.69
CA HIS A 28 10.84 -4.48 -3.60
C HIS A 28 11.58 -3.21 -3.25
N ARG A 29 11.02 -2.36 -2.37
CA ARG A 29 11.62 -1.10 -1.96
C ARG A 29 11.45 -0.94 -0.45
N VAL A 30 12.56 -0.86 0.26
CA VAL A 30 12.58 -0.79 1.72
C VAL A 30 13.53 0.31 2.13
N ILE A 31 13.03 1.28 2.90
CA ILE A 31 13.85 2.37 3.42
C ILE A 31 13.65 2.44 4.93
N LYS A 32 14.68 2.05 5.67
CA LYS A 32 14.68 2.11 7.14
C LYS A 32 14.40 3.55 7.59
N GLY A 33 13.52 3.70 8.56
CA GLY A 33 13.12 5.01 9.06
C GLY A 33 12.07 5.70 8.21
N PHE A 34 11.59 5.03 7.16
CA PHE A 34 10.58 5.59 6.26
C PHE A 34 9.43 4.58 6.03
N MET A 35 9.62 3.62 5.12
CA MET A 35 8.51 2.70 4.77
C MET A 35 9.03 1.41 4.12
N ILE A 36 8.14 0.42 4.01
CA ILE A 36 8.33 -0.76 3.16
C ILE A 36 7.26 -0.76 2.09
N GLN A 37 7.64 -0.97 0.84
CA GLN A 37 6.74 -0.90 -0.32
C GLN A 37 6.72 -2.22 -1.08
N GLY A 38 5.54 -2.68 -1.42
CA GLY A 38 5.34 -3.92 -2.16
C GLY A 38 4.12 -3.86 -3.05
N GLY A 39 3.71 -5.03 -3.58
CA GLY A 39 2.51 -5.13 -4.40
C GLY A 39 2.73 -4.92 -5.88
N CYS A 40 3.97 -4.86 -6.35
CA CYS A 40 4.29 -4.80 -7.78
C CYS A 40 4.38 -6.21 -8.35
N PRO A 41 3.54 -6.58 -9.33
CA PRO A 41 3.57 -7.93 -9.89
C PRO A 41 4.90 -8.28 -10.57
N ASP A 42 5.62 -7.27 -11.08
CA ASP A 42 6.92 -7.48 -11.73
C ASP A 42 8.10 -7.36 -10.74
N GLY A 43 7.83 -6.98 -9.49
CA GLY A 43 8.84 -6.88 -8.45
C GLY A 43 9.88 -5.77 -8.65
N ASN A 44 9.62 -4.83 -9.55
CA ASN A 44 10.58 -3.78 -9.92
C ASN A 44 10.02 -2.34 -9.77
N GLY A 45 8.80 -2.21 -9.24
CA GLY A 45 8.16 -0.92 -9.06
C GLY A 45 7.43 -0.38 -10.29
N MET A 46 7.52 -1.07 -11.43
CA MET A 46 6.94 -0.59 -12.70
C MET A 46 5.60 -1.24 -13.03
N GLY A 47 5.25 -2.33 -12.37
CA GLY A 47 4.04 -3.09 -12.68
C GLY A 47 2.84 -2.70 -11.84
N GLY A 48 1.67 -3.14 -12.30
CA GLY A 48 0.41 -2.90 -11.63
C GLY A 48 -0.66 -3.90 -12.09
N PRO A 49 -1.90 -3.70 -11.68
CA PRO A 49 -2.97 -4.66 -11.95
C PRO A 49 -3.61 -4.51 -13.34
N GLY A 50 -3.09 -3.64 -14.18
CA GLY A 50 -3.64 -3.37 -15.50
C GLY A 50 -4.67 -2.24 -15.54
N TYR A 51 -4.82 -1.52 -14.45
CA TYR A 51 -5.71 -0.36 -14.33
C TYR A 51 -5.18 0.58 -13.25
N CYS A 52 -5.75 1.76 -13.16
CA CYS A 52 -5.50 2.70 -12.07
C CYS A 52 -6.79 3.03 -11.33
N ILE A 53 -6.65 3.65 -10.17
CA ILE A 53 -7.77 4.17 -9.39
C ILE A 53 -7.53 5.65 -9.09
N LYS A 54 -8.62 6.39 -8.90
CA LYS A 54 -8.56 7.80 -8.53
C LYS A 54 -7.94 7.94 -7.14
N GLY A 55 -7.05 8.90 -6.97
CA GLY A 55 -6.36 9.12 -5.70
C GLY A 55 -7.28 9.75 -4.65
N GLU A 56 -7.49 9.04 -3.56
CA GLU A 56 -8.35 9.47 -2.45
C GLU A 56 -7.50 10.16 -1.37
N PHE A 57 -6.99 11.33 -1.70
CA PHE A 57 -6.20 12.15 -0.77
C PHE A 57 -6.51 13.63 -0.97
N SER A 58 -6.23 14.43 0.06
CA SER A 58 -6.74 15.79 0.17
C SER A 58 -6.30 16.71 -0.97
N HIS A 59 -5.05 16.65 -1.40
CA HIS A 59 -4.55 17.47 -2.52
C HIS A 59 -5.11 17.04 -3.89
N ASN A 60 -5.86 15.94 -3.93
CA ASN A 60 -6.57 15.50 -5.13
C ASN A 60 -8.09 15.74 -5.02
N GLY A 61 -8.51 16.59 -4.11
CA GLY A 61 -9.92 16.96 -3.95
C GLY A 61 -10.75 15.95 -3.18
N PHE A 62 -10.15 15.01 -2.50
CA PHE A 62 -10.86 14.02 -1.69
C PHE A 62 -10.38 14.13 -0.24
N GLN A 63 -11.28 14.47 0.67
CA GLN A 63 -10.89 14.63 2.07
C GLN A 63 -10.40 13.31 2.65
N ASN A 64 -9.15 13.29 3.11
CA ASN A 64 -8.54 12.15 3.78
C ASN A 64 -7.57 12.69 4.83
N ASP A 65 -8.00 12.61 6.09
CA ASP A 65 -7.27 13.19 7.21
C ASP A 65 -6.40 12.17 7.95
N LEU A 66 -6.25 10.95 7.42
CA LEU A 66 -5.40 9.94 8.02
C LEU A 66 -3.93 10.32 7.85
N ALA A 67 -3.26 10.59 8.95
CA ALA A 67 -1.85 10.96 8.95
C ALA A 67 -0.96 9.74 8.68
N HIS A 68 0.17 9.96 8.01
CA HIS A 68 1.16 8.92 7.74
C HIS A 68 2.07 8.70 8.95
N THR A 69 1.50 8.10 9.99
CA THR A 69 2.22 7.71 11.20
C THR A 69 2.67 6.25 11.11
N GLU A 70 3.50 5.83 12.06
CA GLU A 70 4.03 4.45 12.10
C GLU A 70 2.89 3.42 11.95
N GLY A 71 3.07 2.47 11.03
CA GLY A 71 2.12 1.39 10.79
C GLY A 71 0.98 1.71 9.82
N VAL A 72 0.85 2.94 9.35
CA VAL A 72 -0.21 3.29 8.38
C VAL A 72 0.08 2.67 7.02
N LEU A 73 -0.98 2.14 6.39
CA LEU A 73 -0.95 1.65 5.02
C LEU A 73 -1.40 2.76 4.07
N SER A 74 -0.67 2.94 2.98
CA SER A 74 -0.97 3.97 1.99
C SER A 74 -0.66 3.45 0.58
N MET A 75 -1.28 4.05 -0.44
CA MET A 75 -1.06 3.62 -1.82
C MET A 75 0.12 4.35 -2.45
N ALA A 76 1.02 3.56 -3.03
CA ALA A 76 2.05 4.11 -3.90
C ALA A 76 1.43 4.52 -5.24
N ARG A 77 2.03 5.49 -5.89
CA ARG A 77 1.59 5.99 -7.20
C ARG A 77 2.74 6.66 -7.94
N ALA A 78 2.55 6.88 -9.22
CA ALA A 78 3.45 7.71 -10.02
C ALA A 78 3.12 9.20 -9.77
N MET A 79 3.66 10.10 -10.57
CA MET A 79 3.42 11.55 -10.40
C MET A 79 1.96 11.92 -10.62
N ASN A 80 1.28 11.24 -11.55
CA ASN A 80 -0.14 11.46 -11.76
C ASN A 80 -0.91 11.06 -10.49
N PRO A 81 -1.71 11.94 -9.90
CA PRO A 81 -2.45 11.64 -8.68
C PRO A 81 -3.45 10.49 -8.83
N ASN A 82 -3.85 10.14 -10.04
CA ASN A 82 -4.79 9.06 -10.33
C ASN A 82 -4.09 7.85 -10.98
N SER A 83 -2.87 7.55 -10.53
CA SER A 83 -2.06 6.46 -11.10
C SER A 83 -1.85 5.27 -10.16
N ALA A 84 -2.44 5.27 -8.99
CA ALA A 84 -2.34 4.13 -8.08
C ALA A 84 -3.01 2.90 -8.68
N GLY A 85 -2.47 1.73 -8.39
CA GLY A 85 -3.02 0.45 -8.86
C GLY A 85 -2.94 -0.60 -7.76
N SER A 86 -1.83 -1.33 -7.67
CA SER A 86 -1.66 -2.39 -6.69
C SER A 86 -0.57 -2.12 -5.66
N GLN A 87 0.39 -1.27 -5.96
CA GLN A 87 1.51 -1.06 -5.04
C GLN A 87 1.08 -0.26 -3.82
N PHE A 88 1.52 -0.69 -2.66
CA PHE A 88 1.23 -0.06 -1.38
C PHE A 88 2.49 0.00 -0.54
N PHE A 89 2.45 0.84 0.50
CA PHE A 89 3.54 0.88 1.46
C PHE A 89 2.98 0.93 2.88
N ILE A 90 3.80 0.44 3.81
CA ILE A 90 3.52 0.45 5.25
C ILE A 90 4.55 1.35 5.89
N MET A 91 4.10 2.32 6.67
CA MET A 91 5.00 3.26 7.32
C MET A 91 5.83 2.58 8.41
N HIS A 92 7.15 2.73 8.34
CA HIS A 92 8.06 2.31 9.40
C HIS A 92 8.16 3.38 10.48
N LYS A 93 8.19 4.64 10.07
CA LYS A 93 8.20 5.82 10.97
C LYS A 93 7.29 6.89 10.42
N ASP A 94 6.97 7.89 11.24
CA ASP A 94 6.11 9.00 10.84
C ASP A 94 6.72 9.80 9.69
N ALA A 95 5.88 10.14 8.71
CA ALA A 95 6.29 10.96 7.57
C ALA A 95 5.19 11.98 7.27
N PRO A 96 5.11 13.05 8.07
CA PRO A 96 4.02 14.02 7.92
C PRO A 96 3.99 14.75 6.57
N TYR A 97 5.12 14.79 5.87
CA TYR A 97 5.18 15.38 4.52
C TYR A 97 4.40 14.58 3.46
N LEU A 98 3.97 13.36 3.77
CA LEU A 98 3.11 12.57 2.89
C LEU A 98 1.62 12.85 3.11
N ASN A 99 1.26 13.50 4.20
CA ASN A 99 -0.14 13.76 4.53
C ASN A 99 -0.80 14.62 3.45
N GLY A 100 -1.98 14.19 2.99
CA GLY A 100 -2.69 14.88 1.92
C GLY A 100 -2.16 14.64 0.52
N GLU A 101 -1.06 13.89 0.36
CA GLU A 101 -0.40 13.64 -0.91
C GLU A 101 -0.58 12.20 -1.40
N TYR A 102 -0.92 11.28 -0.49
CA TYR A 102 -1.09 9.85 -0.77
C TYR A 102 -2.33 9.33 -0.07
N ALA A 103 -2.94 8.30 -0.67
CA ALA A 103 -4.18 7.71 -0.15
C ALA A 103 -3.89 6.72 0.98
N ALA A 104 -3.79 7.22 2.20
CA ALA A 104 -3.70 6.39 3.39
C ALA A 104 -5.04 5.70 3.61
N PHE A 105 -5.04 4.39 3.92
CA PHE A 105 -6.28 3.62 3.97
C PHE A 105 -6.34 2.55 5.05
N GLY A 106 -5.33 2.39 5.86
CA GLY A 106 -5.32 1.37 6.90
C GLY A 106 -4.23 1.57 7.93
N GLN A 107 -4.21 0.67 8.91
CA GLN A 107 -3.29 0.74 10.05
C GLN A 107 -2.94 -0.68 10.50
N VAL A 108 -1.67 -0.93 10.72
CA VAL A 108 -1.21 -2.17 11.35
C VAL A 108 -1.64 -2.14 12.82
N ILE A 109 -2.37 -3.16 13.24
CA ILE A 109 -2.84 -3.30 14.63
C ILE A 109 -2.12 -4.41 15.37
N ASP A 110 -1.41 -5.29 14.65
CA ASP A 110 -0.61 -6.38 15.21
C ASP A 110 0.48 -6.75 14.20
N GLY A 111 1.64 -7.15 14.67
CA GLY A 111 2.74 -7.54 13.80
C GLY A 111 3.67 -6.41 13.39
N MET A 112 3.64 -5.26 14.06
CA MET A 112 4.54 -4.15 13.73
C MET A 112 6.01 -4.53 13.91
N ASP A 113 6.32 -5.47 14.81
CA ASP A 113 7.66 -6.01 14.97
C ASP A 113 8.17 -6.68 13.69
N ILE A 114 7.28 -7.31 12.91
CA ILE A 114 7.64 -7.90 11.61
C ILE A 114 7.91 -6.81 10.57
N VAL A 115 7.09 -5.76 10.54
CA VAL A 115 7.33 -4.61 9.67
C VAL A 115 8.70 -4.00 9.98
N ASN A 116 9.02 -3.85 11.27
CA ASN A 116 10.31 -3.34 11.71
C ASN A 116 11.46 -4.21 11.24
N LYS A 117 11.32 -5.53 11.32
CA LYS A 117 12.33 -6.48 10.83
C LYS A 117 12.56 -6.34 9.33
N ILE A 118 11.49 -6.22 8.56
CA ILE A 118 11.60 -6.02 7.10
C ILE A 118 12.28 -4.69 6.80
N ALA A 119 11.91 -3.64 7.51
CA ALA A 119 12.48 -2.30 7.33
C ALA A 119 13.99 -2.25 7.62
N GLU A 120 14.49 -3.18 8.43
CA GLU A 120 15.89 -3.21 8.85
C GLU A 120 16.77 -4.18 8.03
N VAL A 121 16.22 -4.86 7.04
CA VAL A 121 17.02 -5.77 6.21
C VAL A 121 18.01 -4.98 5.36
N ARG A 122 19.09 -5.66 4.98
CA ARG A 122 20.10 -5.09 4.12
C ARG A 122 19.52 -4.83 2.73
N THR A 123 19.79 -3.66 2.20
CA THR A 123 19.32 -3.25 0.88
C THR A 123 20.51 -2.85 -0.01
N ASP A 124 20.28 -2.86 -1.32
CA ASP A 124 21.25 -2.32 -2.28
C ASP A 124 21.07 -0.80 -2.44
N TYR A 125 21.83 -0.19 -3.35
CA TYR A 125 21.77 1.26 -3.58
C TYR A 125 20.44 1.74 -4.15
N SER A 126 19.58 0.83 -4.61
CA SER A 126 18.24 1.14 -5.12
C SER A 126 17.15 0.89 -4.07
N ASP A 127 17.54 0.68 -2.82
CA ASP A 127 16.64 0.38 -1.69
C ASP A 127 15.91 -0.96 -1.84
N ARG A 128 16.46 -1.86 -2.65
CA ARG A 128 15.93 -3.21 -2.84
C ARG A 128 16.57 -4.16 -1.84
N PRO A 129 15.76 -4.94 -1.08
CA PRO A 129 16.33 -5.92 -0.15
C PRO A 129 17.27 -6.90 -0.85
N MET A 130 18.41 -7.15 -0.24
CA MET A 130 19.40 -8.12 -0.76
C MET A 130 18.85 -9.54 -0.75
N LYS A 131 17.99 -9.86 0.22
CA LYS A 131 17.23 -11.11 0.26
C LYS A 131 15.77 -10.78 0.06
N GLU A 132 15.08 -11.54 -0.79
CA GLU A 132 13.66 -11.31 -1.04
C GLU A 132 12.84 -11.35 0.24
N GLN A 133 12.01 -10.33 0.42
CA GLN A 133 11.02 -10.27 1.49
C GLN A 133 9.66 -10.54 0.83
N LYS A 134 9.23 -11.79 0.89
CA LYS A 134 8.08 -12.26 0.12
C LYS A 134 6.81 -12.29 0.94
N ILE A 135 5.72 -11.87 0.34
CA ILE A 135 4.37 -12.03 0.87
C ILE A 135 3.91 -13.44 0.51
N LYS A 136 3.78 -14.33 1.49
CA LYS A 136 3.26 -15.68 1.24
C LYS A 136 1.82 -15.63 0.81
N SER A 137 0.99 -14.92 1.58
CA SER A 137 -0.43 -14.73 1.28
C SER A 137 -0.97 -13.55 2.07
N ILE A 138 -2.03 -12.97 1.53
CA ILE A 138 -2.85 -11.99 2.24
C ILE A 138 -4.29 -12.46 2.18
N THR A 139 -4.97 -12.44 3.31
CA THR A 139 -6.40 -12.72 3.40
C THR A 139 -7.10 -11.55 4.08
N ALA A 140 -8.37 -11.38 3.81
CA ALA A 140 -9.17 -10.31 4.39
C ALA A 140 -10.39 -10.89 5.11
N GLU A 141 -10.61 -10.44 6.33
CA GLU A 141 -11.82 -10.71 7.08
C GLU A 141 -12.73 -9.49 6.99
N THR A 142 -13.90 -9.64 6.38
CA THR A 142 -14.84 -8.54 6.16
C THR A 142 -16.08 -8.61 7.05
N PHE A 143 -16.13 -9.59 7.95
CA PHE A 143 -17.21 -9.75 8.94
C PHE A 143 -18.61 -9.78 8.29
N GLY A 144 -18.71 -10.42 7.11
CA GLY A 144 -19.99 -10.55 6.40
C GLY A 144 -20.38 -9.33 5.57
N VAL A 145 -19.56 -8.28 5.55
CA VAL A 145 -19.79 -7.11 4.70
C VAL A 145 -19.28 -7.39 3.30
N GLU A 146 -20.08 -7.10 2.28
CA GLU A 146 -19.67 -7.19 0.89
C GLU A 146 -19.13 -5.83 0.44
N TYR A 147 -17.93 -5.85 -0.17
CA TYR A 147 -17.32 -4.67 -0.73
C TYR A 147 -17.34 -4.77 -2.25
N PRO A 148 -17.83 -3.74 -2.96
CA PRO A 148 -17.89 -3.79 -4.42
C PRO A 148 -16.50 -3.75 -5.04
N GLU A 149 -16.42 -4.13 -6.31
CA GLU A 149 -15.22 -3.92 -7.10
C GLU A 149 -14.92 -2.42 -7.18
N PRO A 150 -13.64 -2.02 -7.26
CA PRO A 150 -13.30 -0.61 -7.30
C PRO A 150 -13.74 0.05 -8.61
N GLU A 151 -14.02 1.34 -8.54
CA GLU A 151 -14.10 2.16 -9.73
C GLU A 151 -12.69 2.36 -10.27
N LYS A 152 -12.51 2.15 -11.57
CA LYS A 152 -11.20 2.18 -12.22
C LYS A 152 -11.12 3.37 -13.17
N CYS A 153 -9.96 4.01 -13.20
CA CYS A 153 -9.62 4.96 -14.26
C CYS A 153 -8.66 4.29 -15.24
N ARG A 154 -8.60 4.83 -16.45
CA ARG A 154 -7.80 4.26 -17.53
C ARG A 154 -7.00 5.33 -18.25
#